data_16946d7a0ed40cb2841c98bc0c9b1d57
#
_entry.id   16946d7a0ed40cb2841c98bc0c9b1d57
#
_cell.length_a   1.000
_cell.length_b   1.000
_cell.length_c   1.000
_cell.angle_alpha   90.00
_cell.angle_beta   90.00
_cell.angle_gamma   90.00
#
_symmetry.space_group_name_H-M   'P 1'
#
loop_
_entity.id
_entity.type
_entity.pdbx_description
1 polymer ?
#
loop_
_entity_poly.entity_id
_entity_poly.type
_entity_poly.pdbx_seq_one_letter_code
_entity_poly.pdbx_strand_id
1 'polypeptide(L)'
;MKKKTCFVMLAALMLAGCSNEVEEQVMDSRRVPLQINGDINMLMTRAADDHWDDKDAIGVYMVNGENNSIVGNVSNYRYTVVTGGQNGTFIPADENNTAYFPEDGTAVNVVAYYPQENVVENKLSLDLANQNEQPKIDLMSAKAENASKSSPTVNLEFKHRLTKLFFVIEGDVNTDGIEATISNQYTKIQYDILNDKLLIADGSEKENIVMKYWGTNRFVEAIVLPNEGNNSAEDRTLTFKLNGKNFSASIDKNTVFKAGKKYTYKVTFTKEGSVNIQGAGITNWDIENEGPEIEVKPDIYITGGAIGSWGKYSKMDKKSNNIYVWTGIIRANDEFKFTFDETYDHGKEQIMSSDQKDAGAVTLEEGTESNIYKVLYVENGPDNKWKVAEDGTYMVKLDMDNNKISIEKQ
;
A
#
# COMPACT_ATOMS: atom_id res chain seq x y z
N MET A 1 -10.47 98.66 -5.80
CA MET A 1 -9.40 99.61 -5.41
C MET A 1 -8.27 98.85 -4.76
N LYS A 2 -7.09 99.24 -5.18
CA LYS A 2 -5.77 98.99 -4.61
C LYS A 2 -5.14 97.57 -4.73
N LYS A 3 -4.33 97.57 -5.72
CA LYS A 3 -3.04 96.85 -5.93
C LYS A 3 -2.18 96.79 -4.66
N LYS A 4 -1.42 95.69 -4.47
CA LYS A 4 -0.01 95.84 -4.12
C LYS A 4 0.74 94.57 -4.54
N THR A 5 1.70 94.78 -5.37
CA THR A 5 2.86 93.99 -5.81
C THR A 5 3.87 93.88 -4.67
N CYS A 6 4.55 92.72 -4.50
CA CYS A 6 5.91 92.63 -3.95
C CYS A 6 6.48 91.23 -4.28
N PHE A 7 7.35 91.17 -5.13
CA PHE A 7 8.81 91.11 -5.19
C PHE A 7 9.38 89.70 -4.78
N VAL A 8 10.00 89.18 -5.79
CA VAL A 8 10.89 87.98 -5.83
C VAL A 8 12.08 88.10 -4.86
N MET A 9 12.43 87.06 -4.21
CA MET A 9 13.81 86.83 -3.83
C MET A 9 14.14 85.30 -4.02
N LEU A 10 15.03 85.07 -4.98
CA LEU A 10 15.67 83.83 -5.37
C LEU A 10 16.77 83.57 -4.35
N ALA A 11 16.70 82.50 -3.60
CA ALA A 11 17.81 81.94 -2.81
C ALA A 11 18.10 80.50 -3.29
N ALA A 12 19.19 80.38 -4.02
CA ALA A 12 19.76 79.11 -4.40
C ALA A 12 20.47 78.52 -3.19
N LEU A 13 19.95 77.42 -2.66
CA LEU A 13 20.72 76.52 -1.75
C LEU A 13 21.07 75.25 -2.53
N MET A 14 22.38 75.12 -2.79
CA MET A 14 22.96 73.84 -3.19
C MET A 14 22.95 72.92 -1.97
N LEU A 15 22.19 71.84 -2.03
CA LEU A 15 22.30 70.69 -1.16
C LEU A 15 22.93 69.58 -1.98
N ALA A 16 24.19 69.27 -1.68
CA ALA A 16 24.83 68.03 -2.07
C ALA A 16 24.14 66.90 -1.29
N GLY A 17 23.20 66.22 -1.92
CA GLY A 17 22.60 65.00 -1.41
C GLY A 17 23.39 63.82 -1.95
N CYS A 18 24.00 63.03 -1.03
CA CYS A 18 24.51 61.72 -1.34
C CYS A 18 23.42 60.88 -2.01
N SER A 19 23.68 60.43 -3.22
CA SER A 19 22.89 59.39 -3.84
C SER A 19 23.16 58.07 -3.12
N ASN A 20 22.29 57.68 -2.21
CA ASN A 20 22.11 56.26 -1.97
C ASN A 20 21.49 55.66 -3.23
N GLU A 21 22.32 55.05 -4.06
CA GLU A 21 21.80 54.13 -5.05
C GLU A 21 21.15 52.94 -4.29
N VAL A 22 19.84 53.07 -4.07
CA VAL A 22 19.02 51.89 -3.92
C VAL A 22 19.08 51.25 -5.31
N GLU A 23 19.81 50.18 -5.47
CA GLU A 23 19.62 49.29 -6.61
C GLU A 23 18.16 48.87 -6.58
N GLU A 24 17.27 49.59 -7.25
CA GLU A 24 16.03 49.03 -7.73
C GLU A 24 16.44 47.87 -8.61
N GLN A 25 16.23 46.64 -8.11
CA GLN A 25 16.26 45.47 -8.94
C GLN A 25 15.21 45.72 -10.04
N VAL A 26 15.67 46.11 -11.22
CA VAL A 26 14.86 46.19 -12.42
C VAL A 26 14.41 44.75 -12.65
N MET A 27 13.22 44.40 -12.20
CA MET A 27 12.55 43.16 -12.60
C MET A 27 12.56 43.13 -14.12
N ASP A 28 13.30 42.21 -14.70
CA ASP A 28 13.36 42.05 -16.15
C ASP A 28 11.95 41.68 -16.63
N SER A 29 11.22 42.65 -17.10
CA SER A 29 9.82 42.55 -17.52
C SER A 29 9.59 41.54 -18.67
N ARG A 30 10.65 40.93 -19.16
CA ARG A 30 10.62 39.87 -20.19
C ARG A 30 10.45 38.47 -19.63
N ARG A 31 10.82 38.25 -18.35
CA ARG A 31 10.76 36.94 -17.71
C ARG A 31 9.40 36.71 -17.07
N VAL A 32 8.67 35.72 -17.55
CA VAL A 32 7.33 35.35 -17.05
C VAL A 32 7.43 34.11 -16.18
N PRO A 33 7.14 34.23 -14.87
CA PRO A 33 7.21 33.10 -13.96
C PRO A 33 6.05 32.12 -14.18
N LEU A 34 6.32 30.84 -13.97
CA LEU A 34 5.32 29.77 -13.94
C LEU A 34 4.47 29.89 -12.67
N GLN A 35 3.14 29.84 -12.85
CA GLN A 35 2.17 29.76 -11.78
C GLN A 35 1.49 28.38 -11.83
N ILE A 36 1.30 27.75 -10.66
CA ILE A 36 0.77 26.37 -10.59
C ILE A 36 -0.44 26.31 -9.67
N ASN A 37 -1.53 25.75 -10.21
CA ASN A 37 -2.61 25.18 -9.43
C ASN A 37 -2.52 23.66 -9.57
N GLY A 38 -2.67 22.94 -8.46
CA GLY A 38 -2.63 21.49 -8.44
C GLY A 38 -3.89 20.91 -7.84
N ASP A 39 -4.60 20.11 -8.62
CA ASP A 39 -5.77 19.39 -8.17
C ASP A 39 -5.38 17.94 -7.93
N ILE A 40 -5.82 17.38 -6.79
CA ILE A 40 -5.79 15.94 -6.59
C ILE A 40 -7.10 15.41 -7.15
N ASN A 41 -7.01 14.64 -8.24
CA ASN A 41 -8.20 14.11 -8.91
C ASN A 41 -8.84 13.02 -8.05
N MET A 42 -9.90 13.40 -7.32
CA MET A 42 -10.71 12.48 -6.53
C MET A 42 -12.18 12.86 -6.54
N LEU A 43 -13.03 11.87 -6.78
CA LEU A 43 -14.45 11.96 -6.47
C LEU A 43 -14.67 11.50 -5.02
N MET A 44 -15.21 12.37 -4.22
CA MET A 44 -15.37 12.39 -2.76
C MET A 44 -15.57 11.04 -2.07
N THR A 45 -14.62 10.62 -1.24
CA THR A 45 -14.87 9.80 -0.04
C THR A 45 -14.01 10.32 1.11
N ARG A 46 -14.56 10.35 2.31
CA ARG A 46 -13.98 10.93 3.54
C ARG A 46 -12.76 10.16 4.05
N ALA A 47 -11.58 10.44 3.50
CA ALA A 47 -10.31 9.97 4.05
C ALA A 47 -9.21 11.02 3.79
N ALA A 48 -8.20 11.07 4.63
CA ALA A 48 -7.18 12.12 4.71
C ALA A 48 -6.23 12.26 3.48
N ASP A 49 -6.51 11.59 2.38
CA ASP A 49 -5.60 11.47 1.24
C ASP A 49 -6.04 12.32 0.02
N ASP A 50 -7.01 13.22 0.19
CA ASP A 50 -7.67 13.94 -0.90
C ASP A 50 -7.46 15.45 -0.88
N HIS A 51 -6.51 15.91 -0.10
CA HIS A 51 -6.23 17.33 0.04
C HIS A 51 -4.74 17.60 0.30
N TRP A 52 -4.31 18.77 -0.16
CA TRP A 52 -3.01 19.33 0.14
C TRP A 52 -3.00 19.88 1.56
N ASP A 53 -2.00 19.48 2.34
CA ASP A 53 -1.74 20.03 3.65
C ASP A 53 -0.83 21.27 3.56
N ASP A 54 -0.87 22.11 4.59
CA ASP A 54 0.08 23.23 4.71
C ASP A 54 1.52 22.69 4.70
N LYS A 55 2.34 23.29 3.83
CA LYS A 55 3.76 22.95 3.61
C LYS A 55 4.01 21.76 2.69
N ASP A 56 2.99 21.11 2.15
CA ASP A 56 3.22 20.16 1.07
C ASP A 56 4.02 20.81 -0.05
N ALA A 57 4.90 20.04 -0.63
CA ALA A 57 5.78 20.53 -1.67
C ALA A 57 5.87 19.54 -2.84
N ILE A 58 5.86 20.11 -4.03
CA ILE A 58 6.03 19.39 -5.30
C ILE A 58 7.37 19.73 -5.93
N GLY A 59 7.95 18.74 -6.62
CA GLY A 59 9.13 18.96 -7.46
C GLY A 59 8.68 19.24 -8.89
N VAL A 60 9.17 20.35 -9.47
CA VAL A 60 8.71 20.86 -10.76
C VAL A 60 9.85 20.81 -11.79
N TYR A 61 9.49 20.37 -12.99
CA TYR A 61 10.36 20.33 -14.16
C TYR A 61 9.68 21.06 -15.34
N MET A 62 10.49 21.71 -16.16
CA MET A 62 10.09 22.11 -17.51
C MET A 62 10.85 21.28 -18.51
N VAL A 63 10.13 20.66 -19.44
CA VAL A 63 10.73 19.78 -20.44
C VAL A 63 10.26 20.09 -21.85
N ASN A 64 11.09 19.79 -22.81
CA ASN A 64 10.72 19.85 -24.22
C ASN A 64 9.64 18.80 -24.54
N GLY A 65 8.63 19.18 -25.30
CA GLY A 65 7.48 18.32 -25.60
C GLY A 65 7.81 17.09 -26.45
N GLU A 66 8.90 17.12 -27.21
CA GLU A 66 9.25 16.04 -28.14
C GLU A 66 10.14 14.95 -27.53
N ASN A 67 11.09 15.34 -26.66
CA ASN A 67 12.15 14.43 -26.19
C ASN A 67 12.35 14.44 -24.67
N ASN A 68 11.48 15.11 -23.91
CA ASN A 68 11.56 15.27 -22.46
C ASN A 68 12.89 15.85 -21.92
N SER A 69 13.71 16.52 -22.77
CA SER A 69 14.90 17.19 -22.27
C SER A 69 14.54 18.40 -21.43
N ILE A 70 15.31 18.65 -20.36
CA ILE A 70 15.09 19.77 -19.44
C ILE A 70 15.29 21.10 -20.16
N VAL A 71 14.36 22.02 -19.97
CA VAL A 71 14.36 23.38 -20.53
C VAL A 71 14.64 24.41 -19.43
N GLY A 72 15.49 25.39 -19.70
CA GLY A 72 15.75 26.51 -18.79
C GLY A 72 16.40 26.09 -17.47
N ASN A 73 17.04 24.92 -17.39
CA ASN A 73 17.59 24.32 -16.16
C ASN A 73 16.55 24.08 -15.06
N VAL A 74 15.25 24.10 -15.39
CA VAL A 74 14.16 23.85 -14.43
C VAL A 74 14.08 22.35 -14.15
N SER A 75 14.80 21.91 -13.11
CA SER A 75 14.91 20.51 -12.70
C SER A 75 14.74 20.42 -11.19
N ASN A 76 13.71 19.70 -10.76
CA ASN A 76 13.36 19.49 -9.35
C ASN A 76 13.19 20.81 -8.55
N TYR A 77 12.65 21.85 -9.18
CA TYR A 77 12.36 23.11 -8.49
C TYR A 77 11.27 22.87 -7.44
N ARG A 78 11.50 23.37 -6.23
CA ARG A 78 10.56 23.18 -5.11
C ARG A 78 9.49 24.24 -5.14
N TYR A 79 8.23 23.81 -5.26
CA TYR A 79 7.04 24.64 -5.11
C TYR A 79 6.27 24.17 -3.88
N THR A 80 5.81 25.11 -3.05
CA THR A 80 5.08 24.81 -1.81
C THR A 80 3.65 25.29 -1.89
N VAL A 81 2.74 24.54 -1.28
CA VAL A 81 1.34 24.91 -1.21
C VAL A 81 1.15 26.14 -0.30
N VAL A 82 0.35 27.09 -0.74
CA VAL A 82 -0.05 28.27 0.07
C VAL A 82 -1.53 28.23 0.44
N THR A 83 -2.32 27.49 -0.30
CA THR A 83 -3.74 27.25 0.00
C THR A 83 -3.95 25.76 -0.15
N GLY A 84 -4.16 25.09 0.97
CA GLY A 84 -4.45 23.67 1.02
C GLY A 84 -5.89 23.36 0.56
N GLY A 85 -6.24 22.09 0.58
CA GLY A 85 -7.51 21.56 0.10
C GLY A 85 -7.35 20.77 -1.19
N GLN A 86 -8.45 20.35 -1.81
CA GLN A 86 -8.40 19.57 -3.06
C GLN A 86 -7.67 20.33 -4.17
N ASN A 87 -7.89 21.63 -4.26
CA ASN A 87 -7.28 22.52 -5.23
C ASN A 87 -6.22 23.36 -4.53
N GLY A 88 -4.97 22.95 -4.67
CA GLY A 88 -3.84 23.67 -4.09
C GLY A 88 -3.29 24.75 -5.02
N THR A 89 -2.93 25.91 -4.47
CA THR A 89 -2.11 26.91 -5.17
C THR A 89 -0.68 26.78 -4.70
N PHE A 90 0.26 26.69 -5.62
CA PHE A 90 1.67 26.48 -5.34
C PHE A 90 2.51 27.68 -5.76
N ILE A 91 3.44 28.07 -4.90
CA ILE A 91 4.43 29.10 -5.18
C ILE A 91 5.84 28.55 -5.08
N PRO A 92 6.82 29.14 -5.78
CA PRO A 92 8.24 28.80 -5.58
C PRO A 92 8.64 28.90 -4.10
N ALA A 93 9.40 27.94 -3.59
CA ALA A 93 9.88 27.98 -2.21
C ALA A 93 10.79 29.18 -1.93
N ASP A 94 11.53 29.62 -2.93
CA ASP A 94 12.42 30.78 -2.91
C ASP A 94 12.70 31.24 -4.36
N GLU A 95 13.51 32.28 -4.50
CA GLU A 95 13.87 32.87 -5.81
C GLU A 95 14.64 31.88 -6.71
N ASN A 96 15.45 30.98 -6.14
CA ASN A 96 16.23 29.99 -6.91
C ASN A 96 15.32 28.87 -7.45
N ASN A 97 14.14 28.70 -6.87
CA ASN A 97 13.13 27.75 -7.28
C ASN A 97 12.08 28.38 -8.23
N THR A 98 12.25 29.65 -8.65
CA THR A 98 11.30 30.27 -9.56
C THR A 98 11.58 29.82 -10.99
N ALA A 99 10.67 29.02 -11.54
CA ALA A 99 10.71 28.62 -12.94
C ALA A 99 10.17 29.72 -13.84
N TYR A 100 10.88 30.01 -14.91
CA TYR A 100 10.49 31.02 -15.90
C TYR A 100 10.32 30.38 -17.27
N PHE A 101 9.29 30.79 -17.99
CA PHE A 101 9.10 30.36 -19.37
C PHE A 101 10.20 30.87 -20.31
N PRO A 102 10.49 30.15 -21.41
CA PRO A 102 11.42 30.61 -22.43
C PRO A 102 11.06 32.00 -22.99
N GLU A 103 12.05 32.86 -23.10
CA GLU A 103 11.86 34.24 -23.55
C GLU A 103 11.35 34.32 -24.99
N ASP A 104 11.74 33.39 -25.85
CA ASP A 104 11.30 33.27 -27.24
C ASP A 104 9.84 32.82 -27.39
N GLY A 105 9.21 32.41 -26.31
CA GLY A 105 7.83 31.96 -26.29
C GLY A 105 7.65 30.48 -26.67
N THR A 106 8.72 29.73 -26.81
CA THR A 106 8.63 28.29 -27.04
C THR A 106 7.82 27.62 -25.94
N ALA A 107 6.83 26.80 -26.35
CA ALA A 107 6.01 26.04 -25.44
C ALA A 107 6.81 24.90 -24.79
N VAL A 108 6.51 24.60 -23.54
CA VAL A 108 7.13 23.54 -22.76
C VAL A 108 6.07 22.64 -22.13
N ASN A 109 6.44 21.43 -21.77
CA ASN A 109 5.65 20.63 -20.87
C ASN A 109 6.12 20.87 -19.44
N VAL A 110 5.17 20.98 -18.51
CA VAL A 110 5.43 21.06 -17.08
C VAL A 110 5.14 19.71 -16.47
N VAL A 111 6.15 19.10 -15.86
CA VAL A 111 6.04 17.83 -15.12
C VAL A 111 6.24 18.13 -13.64
N ALA A 112 5.37 17.58 -12.80
CA ALA A 112 5.50 17.71 -11.36
C ALA A 112 5.25 16.39 -10.65
N TYR A 113 5.84 16.25 -9.46
CA TYR A 113 5.67 15.07 -8.61
C TYR A 113 5.60 15.46 -7.13
N TYR A 114 4.98 14.62 -6.33
CA TYR A 114 4.87 14.69 -4.87
C TYR A 114 5.22 13.33 -4.26
N PRO A 115 5.86 13.28 -3.08
CA PRO A 115 6.43 14.43 -2.34
C PRO A 115 7.75 14.90 -2.95
N GLN A 116 8.01 16.20 -2.85
CA GLN A 116 9.28 16.74 -3.34
C GLN A 116 10.41 16.37 -2.40
N GLU A 117 11.41 15.70 -2.94
CA GLU A 117 12.60 15.22 -2.24
C GLU A 117 13.85 15.39 -3.11
N ASN A 118 14.99 15.01 -2.58
CA ASN A 118 16.24 14.95 -3.36
C ASN A 118 16.15 13.83 -4.40
N VAL A 119 16.57 14.15 -5.61
CA VAL A 119 16.57 13.20 -6.74
C VAL A 119 17.99 13.03 -7.29
N VAL A 120 18.25 11.83 -7.82
CA VAL A 120 19.50 11.51 -8.53
C VAL A 120 19.14 11.12 -9.95
N GLU A 121 19.75 11.77 -10.94
CA GLU A 121 19.47 11.54 -12.37
C GLU A 121 17.95 11.58 -12.71
N ASN A 122 17.24 12.54 -12.13
CA ASN A 122 15.78 12.70 -12.24
C ASN A 122 14.96 11.49 -11.77
N LYS A 123 15.53 10.69 -10.86
CA LYS A 123 14.83 9.57 -10.21
C LYS A 123 14.65 9.85 -8.72
N LEU A 124 13.42 9.76 -8.26
CA LEU A 124 13.07 9.78 -6.85
C LEU A 124 13.20 8.36 -6.27
N SER A 125 13.95 8.20 -5.19
CA SER A 125 14.01 6.94 -4.44
C SER A 125 13.01 6.95 -3.30
N LEU A 126 12.23 5.88 -3.15
CA LEU A 126 11.26 5.69 -2.09
C LEU A 126 11.50 4.37 -1.36
N ASP A 127 11.29 4.38 -0.04
CA ASP A 127 11.31 3.19 0.80
C ASP A 127 9.91 2.97 1.40
N LEU A 128 9.17 2.01 0.84
CA LEU A 128 7.80 1.67 1.24
C LEU A 128 7.74 0.80 2.52
N ALA A 129 8.88 0.43 3.11
CA ALA A 129 8.88 -0.36 4.36
C ALA A 129 8.32 0.45 5.54
N ASN A 130 8.56 1.78 5.55
CA ASN A 130 8.07 2.66 6.62
C ASN A 130 6.69 3.23 6.29
N GLN A 131 5.64 2.58 6.77
CA GLN A 131 4.25 3.01 6.57
C GLN A 131 3.76 4.07 7.57
N ASN A 132 4.57 4.44 8.58
CA ASN A 132 4.14 5.40 9.61
C ASN A 132 4.02 6.83 9.07
N GLU A 133 4.84 7.18 8.08
CA GLU A 133 4.88 8.50 7.45
C GLU A 133 4.37 8.43 5.99
N GLN A 134 3.12 8.01 5.80
CA GLN A 134 2.54 7.80 4.46
C GLN A 134 2.67 9.02 3.53
N PRO A 135 2.53 10.28 3.97
CA PRO A 135 2.75 11.42 3.07
C PRO A 135 4.14 11.45 2.42
N LYS A 136 5.15 10.82 3.01
CA LYS A 136 6.50 10.74 2.41
C LYS A 136 6.66 9.66 1.34
N ILE A 137 5.72 8.73 1.27
CA ILE A 137 5.74 7.62 0.32
C ILE A 137 4.54 7.62 -0.63
N ASP A 138 3.59 8.51 -0.44
CA ASP A 138 2.41 8.63 -1.28
C ASP A 138 2.72 9.37 -2.57
N LEU A 139 3.36 8.65 -3.49
CA LEU A 139 3.81 9.20 -4.76
C LEU A 139 2.65 9.61 -5.66
N MET A 140 2.61 10.88 -6.02
CA MET A 140 1.73 11.42 -7.04
C MET A 140 2.53 12.12 -8.14
N SER A 141 2.01 12.16 -9.35
CA SER A 141 2.58 12.96 -10.43
C SER A 141 1.52 13.56 -11.33
N ALA A 142 1.90 14.65 -12.00
CA ALA A 142 1.07 15.38 -12.95
C ALA A 142 1.91 15.90 -14.13
N LYS A 143 1.29 16.08 -15.28
CA LYS A 143 1.89 16.68 -16.47
C LYS A 143 0.90 17.59 -17.15
N ALA A 144 1.33 18.80 -17.47
CA ALA A 144 0.63 19.70 -18.36
C ALA A 144 1.45 19.92 -19.63
N GLU A 145 0.81 19.86 -20.78
CA GLU A 145 1.46 19.98 -22.07
C GLU A 145 1.25 21.37 -22.67
N ASN A 146 2.20 21.82 -23.50
CA ASN A 146 2.11 23.07 -24.24
C ASN A 146 1.93 24.34 -23.39
N ALA A 147 2.45 24.34 -22.17
CA ALA A 147 2.47 25.54 -21.33
C ALA A 147 3.38 26.62 -21.94
N SER A 148 2.99 27.89 -21.84
CA SER A 148 3.74 29.00 -22.44
C SER A 148 3.60 30.30 -21.65
N LYS A 149 4.47 31.27 -21.91
CA LYS A 149 4.45 32.56 -21.25
C LYS A 149 3.18 33.39 -21.56
N SER A 150 2.44 33.07 -22.61
CA SER A 150 1.16 33.73 -22.94
C SER A 150 0.02 33.28 -22.04
N SER A 151 0.13 32.11 -21.41
CA SER A 151 -0.80 31.57 -20.40
C SER A 151 0.00 30.97 -19.26
N PRO A 152 0.54 31.82 -18.35
CA PRO A 152 1.55 31.39 -17.38
C PRO A 152 1.01 30.56 -16.22
N THR A 153 -0.29 30.44 -16.05
CA THR A 153 -0.93 29.61 -15.05
C THR A 153 -1.18 28.21 -15.61
N VAL A 154 -0.63 27.22 -14.97
CA VAL A 154 -0.76 25.81 -15.33
C VAL A 154 -1.56 25.09 -14.27
N ASN A 155 -2.58 24.35 -14.71
CA ASN A 155 -3.37 23.49 -13.84
C ASN A 155 -2.84 22.06 -13.99
N LEU A 156 -2.39 21.47 -12.88
CA LEU A 156 -1.83 20.13 -12.79
C LEU A 156 -2.84 19.19 -12.12
N GLU A 157 -3.19 18.12 -12.79
CA GLU A 157 -4.04 17.07 -12.26
C GLU A 157 -3.16 15.93 -11.75
N PHE A 158 -2.97 15.88 -10.41
CA PHE A 158 -2.13 14.86 -9.78
C PHE A 158 -2.85 13.53 -9.67
N LYS A 159 -2.12 12.46 -9.96
CA LYS A 159 -2.59 11.06 -9.88
C LYS A 159 -1.63 10.25 -9.02
N HIS A 160 -2.18 9.46 -8.12
CA HIS A 160 -1.39 8.50 -7.34
C HIS A 160 -0.74 7.46 -8.27
N ARG A 161 0.50 7.09 -7.97
CA ARG A 161 1.29 6.14 -8.76
C ARG A 161 1.45 4.79 -8.09
N LEU A 162 1.16 4.73 -6.81
CA LEU A 162 1.21 3.50 -6.00
C LEU A 162 -0.19 2.93 -5.79
N THR A 163 -0.27 1.82 -5.08
CA THR A 163 -1.52 1.16 -4.71
C THR A 163 -1.73 1.29 -3.21
N LYS A 164 -2.95 1.59 -2.79
CA LYS A 164 -3.34 1.59 -1.38
C LYS A 164 -4.18 0.36 -1.05
N LEU A 165 -3.74 -0.39 -0.05
CA LEU A 165 -4.50 -1.48 0.56
C LEU A 165 -5.10 -0.99 1.87
N PHE A 166 -6.41 -1.13 2.04
CA PHE A 166 -7.15 -0.57 3.16
C PHE A 166 -8.08 -1.62 3.76
N PHE A 167 -7.87 -1.96 5.03
CA PHE A 167 -8.60 -3.02 5.71
C PHE A 167 -9.40 -2.44 6.87
N VAL A 168 -10.72 -2.45 6.76
CA VAL A 168 -11.66 -2.03 7.81
C VAL A 168 -11.91 -3.21 8.73
N ILE A 169 -11.64 -3.05 10.01
CA ILE A 169 -11.79 -4.12 11.00
C ILE A 169 -13.17 -4.03 11.65
N GLU A 170 -13.99 -5.05 11.43
CA GLU A 170 -15.35 -5.17 11.94
C GLU A 170 -15.45 -6.26 13.03
N GLY A 171 -16.54 -6.22 13.82
CA GLY A 171 -16.87 -7.24 14.81
C GLY A 171 -16.65 -6.82 16.27
N ASP A 172 -17.07 -7.68 17.20
CA ASP A 172 -17.13 -7.43 18.66
C ASP A 172 -15.80 -7.77 19.39
N VAL A 173 -14.67 -7.68 18.71
CA VAL A 173 -13.36 -7.96 19.30
C VAL A 173 -12.63 -6.67 19.66
N ASN A 174 -11.91 -6.66 20.77
CA ASN A 174 -10.97 -5.60 21.05
C ASN A 174 -9.79 -5.69 20.08
N THR A 175 -9.61 -4.65 19.24
CA THR A 175 -8.57 -4.57 18.22
C THR A 175 -7.38 -3.71 18.63
N ASP A 176 -7.31 -3.31 19.91
CA ASP A 176 -6.17 -2.54 20.41
C ASP A 176 -4.87 -3.34 20.24
N GLY A 177 -3.87 -2.69 19.65
CA GLY A 177 -2.58 -3.30 19.41
C GLY A 177 -2.56 -4.35 18.29
N ILE A 178 -3.55 -4.35 17.39
CA ILE A 178 -3.48 -5.18 16.20
C ILE A 178 -2.26 -4.80 15.35
N GLU A 179 -1.52 -5.81 14.92
CA GLU A 179 -0.47 -5.68 13.92
C GLU A 179 -0.93 -6.37 12.63
N ALA A 180 -0.73 -5.72 11.49
CA ALA A 180 -1.02 -6.34 10.20
C ALA A 180 0.21 -6.26 9.30
N THR A 181 0.49 -7.33 8.56
CA THR A 181 1.61 -7.40 7.62
C THR A 181 1.18 -7.98 6.29
N ILE A 182 1.83 -7.54 5.21
CA ILE A 182 1.77 -8.18 3.91
C ILE A 182 3.18 -8.61 3.49
N SER A 183 3.33 -9.87 3.07
CA SER A 183 4.62 -10.44 2.69
C SER A 183 4.97 -10.20 1.21
N ASN A 184 6.23 -10.48 0.85
CA ASN A 184 6.71 -10.55 -0.52
C ASN A 184 6.51 -9.26 -1.33
N GLN A 185 6.79 -8.08 -0.72
CA GLN A 185 6.69 -6.77 -1.34
C GLN A 185 8.07 -6.21 -1.68
N TYR A 186 8.21 -5.61 -2.86
CA TYR A 186 9.36 -4.74 -3.12
C TYR A 186 9.13 -3.41 -2.43
N THR A 187 10.00 -3.07 -1.48
CA THR A 187 9.89 -1.85 -0.66
C THR A 187 10.76 -0.72 -1.18
N LYS A 188 11.91 -1.04 -1.79
CA LYS A 188 12.83 -0.06 -2.33
C LYS A 188 12.60 0.12 -3.82
N ILE A 189 12.08 1.28 -4.18
CA ILE A 189 11.67 1.62 -5.53
C ILE A 189 12.27 2.95 -5.98
N GLN A 190 12.27 3.18 -7.27
CA GLN A 190 12.61 4.44 -7.90
C GLN A 190 11.48 4.88 -8.83
N TYR A 191 11.24 6.17 -8.88
CA TYR A 191 10.33 6.78 -9.84
C TYR A 191 11.14 7.66 -10.81
N ASP A 192 11.15 7.28 -12.08
CA ASP A 192 11.71 8.06 -13.18
C ASP A 192 10.72 9.16 -13.54
N ILE A 193 11.01 10.36 -13.10
CA ILE A 193 10.10 11.50 -13.15
C ILE A 193 9.82 11.93 -14.60
N LEU A 194 10.83 11.94 -15.44
CA LEU A 194 10.70 12.42 -16.82
C LEU A 194 9.96 11.42 -17.71
N ASN A 195 10.06 10.14 -17.40
CA ASN A 195 9.43 9.07 -18.17
C ASN A 195 8.14 8.52 -17.53
N ASP A 196 7.75 9.05 -16.35
CA ASP A 196 6.57 8.63 -15.57
C ASP A 196 6.56 7.12 -15.33
N LYS A 197 7.67 6.57 -14.83
CA LYS A 197 7.86 5.13 -14.70
C LYS A 197 8.33 4.73 -13.31
N LEU A 198 7.63 3.75 -12.73
CA LEU A 198 8.08 3.07 -11.52
C LEU A 198 9.11 1.97 -11.86
N LEU A 199 10.16 1.91 -11.06
CA LEU A 199 11.25 0.93 -11.19
C LEU A 199 11.50 0.30 -9.81
N ILE A 200 11.84 -0.97 -9.81
CA ILE A 200 12.38 -1.62 -8.61
C ILE A 200 13.85 -1.17 -8.51
N ALA A 201 14.28 -0.72 -7.34
CA ALA A 201 15.67 -0.30 -7.14
C ALA A 201 16.62 -1.49 -7.31
N ASP A 202 17.78 -1.25 -7.90
CA ASP A 202 18.80 -2.28 -8.12
C ASP A 202 19.21 -2.95 -6.79
N GLY A 203 19.24 -4.28 -6.78
CA GLY A 203 19.56 -5.08 -5.59
C GLY A 203 18.46 -5.11 -4.52
N SER A 204 17.25 -4.60 -4.83
CA SER A 204 16.12 -4.68 -3.91
C SER A 204 15.64 -6.12 -3.77
N GLU A 205 15.48 -6.56 -2.53
CA GLU A 205 14.84 -7.82 -2.18
C GLU A 205 13.41 -7.59 -1.73
N LYS A 206 12.59 -8.65 -1.77
CA LYS A 206 11.22 -8.60 -1.25
C LYS A 206 11.24 -8.70 0.28
N GLU A 207 10.43 -7.86 0.91
CA GLU A 207 10.32 -7.76 2.36
C GLU A 207 8.84 -7.83 2.79
N ASN A 208 8.63 -7.93 4.09
CA ASN A 208 7.29 -7.78 4.67
C ASN A 208 7.06 -6.30 4.98
N ILE A 209 5.91 -5.78 4.57
CA ILE A 209 5.45 -4.46 4.98
C ILE A 209 4.58 -4.59 6.22
N VAL A 210 4.95 -3.89 7.30
CA VAL A 210 4.07 -3.70 8.46
C VAL A 210 3.14 -2.53 8.16
N MET A 211 1.83 -2.81 8.17
CA MET A 211 0.81 -1.83 7.82
C MET A 211 0.62 -0.82 8.94
N LYS A 212 0.23 0.40 8.59
CA LYS A 212 -0.13 1.43 9.56
C LYS A 212 -1.50 1.12 10.17
N TYR A 213 -1.56 1.11 11.50
CA TYR A 213 -2.82 0.98 12.25
C TYR A 213 -3.35 2.35 12.70
N TRP A 214 -4.64 2.58 12.45
CA TRP A 214 -5.36 3.77 12.87
C TRP A 214 -6.37 3.40 13.97
N GLY A 215 -5.90 3.41 15.23
CA GLY A 215 -6.60 2.88 16.40
C GLY A 215 -8.04 3.34 16.57
N THR A 216 -8.29 4.64 16.45
CA THR A 216 -9.63 5.25 16.66
C THR A 216 -10.64 4.84 15.60
N ASN A 217 -10.20 4.50 14.40
CA ASN A 217 -11.05 4.21 13.24
C ASN A 217 -11.11 2.72 12.90
N ARG A 218 -10.38 1.86 13.64
CA ARG A 218 -10.34 0.41 13.46
C ARG A 218 -10.00 -0.02 12.03
N PHE A 219 -8.97 0.58 11.44
CA PHE A 219 -8.47 0.11 10.16
C PHE A 219 -6.94 0.05 10.13
N VAL A 220 -6.43 -0.76 9.23
CA VAL A 220 -5.02 -0.84 8.88
C VAL A 220 -4.86 -0.60 7.38
N GLU A 221 -3.76 0.02 7.00
CA GLU A 221 -3.50 0.33 5.60
C GLU A 221 -2.03 0.25 5.24
N ALA A 222 -1.76 0.03 3.97
CA ALA A 222 -0.43 0.09 3.40
C ALA A 222 -0.45 0.67 1.99
N ILE A 223 0.60 1.43 1.66
CA ILE A 223 0.94 1.85 0.31
C ILE A 223 1.98 0.86 -0.22
N VAL A 224 1.69 0.24 -1.35
CA VAL A 224 2.52 -0.81 -1.94
C VAL A 224 2.80 -0.54 -3.42
N LEU A 225 3.87 -1.14 -3.95
CA LEU A 225 4.16 -1.08 -5.38
C LEU A 225 3.06 -1.82 -6.16
N PRO A 226 2.45 -1.20 -7.20
CA PRO A 226 1.53 -1.89 -8.09
C PRO A 226 2.24 -3.03 -8.82
N ASN A 227 1.50 -4.09 -9.14
CA ASN A 227 2.06 -5.27 -9.82
C ASN A 227 1.43 -5.52 -11.20
N GLU A 228 0.94 -4.48 -11.84
CA GLU A 228 0.46 -4.53 -13.23
C GLU A 228 1.59 -4.95 -14.17
N GLY A 229 1.32 -5.94 -15.03
CA GLY A 229 2.28 -6.43 -16.01
C GLY A 229 3.44 -7.28 -15.46
N ASN A 230 3.61 -7.35 -14.15
CA ASN A 230 4.58 -8.19 -13.46
C ASN A 230 3.85 -8.99 -12.39
N ASN A 231 3.34 -10.14 -12.75
CA ASN A 231 2.78 -11.06 -11.77
C ASN A 231 3.85 -11.37 -10.72
N SER A 232 3.48 -11.27 -9.45
CA SER A 232 4.35 -11.75 -8.39
C SER A 232 4.65 -13.23 -8.68
N ALA A 233 5.93 -13.62 -8.67
CA ALA A 233 6.28 -15.03 -8.84
C ALA A 233 5.82 -15.88 -7.64
N GLU A 234 5.37 -15.26 -6.58
CA GLU A 234 5.04 -15.86 -5.30
C GLU A 234 3.72 -15.33 -4.75
N ASP A 235 2.99 -16.19 -4.04
CA ASP A 235 1.83 -15.78 -3.27
C ASP A 235 2.25 -14.81 -2.16
N ARG A 236 1.37 -13.87 -1.86
CA ARG A 236 1.54 -12.93 -0.76
C ARG A 236 0.67 -13.38 0.41
N THR A 237 1.14 -13.15 1.62
CA THR A 237 0.40 -13.49 2.83
C THR A 237 0.05 -12.20 3.58
N LEU A 238 -1.23 -12.01 3.85
CA LEU A 238 -1.70 -11.07 4.86
C LEU A 238 -1.67 -11.78 6.21
N THR A 239 -1.09 -11.15 7.21
CA THR A 239 -1.12 -11.67 8.58
C THR A 239 -1.60 -10.57 9.52
N PHE A 240 -2.68 -10.87 10.25
CA PHE A 240 -3.17 -10.04 11.35
C PHE A 240 -2.80 -10.71 12.65
N LYS A 241 -2.06 -10.02 13.51
CA LYS A 241 -1.72 -10.48 14.86
C LYS A 241 -2.59 -9.73 15.85
N LEU A 242 -3.41 -10.47 16.58
CA LEU A 242 -4.33 -9.93 17.57
C LEU A 242 -4.30 -10.80 18.83
N ASN A 243 -4.10 -10.18 20.00
CA ASN A 243 -4.02 -10.88 21.29
C ASN A 243 -3.04 -12.08 21.29
N GLY A 244 -1.89 -11.91 20.61
CA GLY A 244 -0.86 -12.94 20.50
C GLY A 244 -1.15 -14.07 19.50
N LYS A 245 -2.31 -14.05 18.82
CA LYS A 245 -2.68 -15.02 17.76
C LYS A 245 -2.45 -14.42 16.38
N ASN A 246 -2.02 -15.24 15.43
CA ASN A 246 -1.87 -14.88 14.03
C ASN A 246 -3.04 -15.41 13.22
N PHE A 247 -3.62 -14.54 12.40
CA PHE A 247 -4.66 -14.85 11.44
C PHE A 247 -4.12 -14.54 10.06
N SER A 248 -4.03 -15.52 9.18
CA SER A 248 -3.38 -15.32 7.88
C SER A 248 -4.34 -15.58 6.73
N ALA A 249 -4.26 -14.72 5.73
CA ALA A 249 -4.96 -14.86 4.46
C ALA A 249 -3.94 -14.90 3.32
N SER A 250 -4.18 -15.72 2.30
CA SER A 250 -3.35 -15.78 1.11
C SER A 250 -3.89 -14.85 0.04
N ILE A 251 -3.01 -14.09 -0.60
CA ILE A 251 -3.30 -13.34 -1.82
C ILE A 251 -2.60 -14.08 -2.95
N ASP A 252 -3.37 -14.64 -3.86
CA ASP A 252 -2.85 -15.36 -5.03
C ASP A 252 -1.87 -14.47 -5.83
N LYS A 253 -0.80 -15.07 -6.32
CA LYS A 253 0.23 -14.38 -7.10
C LYS A 253 -0.32 -13.67 -8.34
N ASN A 254 -1.43 -14.15 -8.90
CA ASN A 254 -2.07 -13.54 -10.06
C ASN A 254 -3.01 -12.37 -9.70
N THR A 255 -3.24 -12.11 -8.40
CA THR A 255 -4.03 -10.95 -7.97
C THR A 255 -3.31 -9.67 -8.37
N VAL A 256 -3.96 -8.85 -9.20
CA VAL A 256 -3.39 -7.60 -9.71
C VAL A 256 -3.86 -6.42 -8.88
N PHE A 257 -2.91 -5.67 -8.34
CA PHE A 257 -3.12 -4.38 -7.71
C PHE A 257 -2.61 -3.29 -8.65
N LYS A 258 -3.52 -2.41 -9.10
CA LYS A 258 -3.24 -1.39 -10.10
C LYS A 258 -2.76 -0.09 -9.50
N ALA A 259 -1.94 0.65 -10.24
CA ALA A 259 -1.51 1.99 -9.88
C ALA A 259 -2.71 2.94 -9.72
N GLY A 260 -2.64 3.85 -8.75
CA GLY A 260 -3.68 4.83 -8.46
C GLY A 260 -4.98 4.24 -7.90
N LYS A 261 -4.98 3.00 -7.44
CA LYS A 261 -6.18 2.34 -6.89
C LYS A 261 -6.07 2.11 -5.38
N LYS A 262 -7.19 2.32 -4.71
CA LYS A 262 -7.39 1.96 -3.30
C LYS A 262 -8.28 0.72 -3.25
N TYR A 263 -7.77 -0.37 -2.69
CA TYR A 263 -8.48 -1.62 -2.49
C TYR A 263 -8.95 -1.70 -1.05
N THR A 264 -10.25 -1.66 -0.85
CA THR A 264 -10.88 -1.72 0.47
C THR A 264 -11.38 -3.12 0.76
N TYR A 265 -11.07 -3.62 1.94
CA TYR A 265 -11.47 -4.93 2.43
C TYR A 265 -12.13 -4.80 3.80
N LYS A 266 -13.13 -5.62 4.07
CA LYS A 266 -13.70 -5.81 5.40
C LYS A 266 -13.08 -7.02 6.06
N VAL A 267 -12.56 -6.84 7.26
CA VAL A 267 -11.92 -7.88 8.05
C VAL A 267 -12.74 -8.12 9.30
N THR A 268 -13.31 -9.31 9.42
CA THR A 268 -14.10 -9.70 10.59
C THR A 268 -13.40 -10.82 11.32
N PHE A 269 -13.09 -10.59 12.59
CA PHE A 269 -12.57 -11.62 13.48
C PHE A 269 -13.73 -12.30 14.18
N THR A 270 -13.82 -13.61 14.07
CA THR A 270 -14.84 -14.38 14.78
C THR A 270 -14.41 -14.68 16.21
N LYS A 271 -15.37 -14.95 17.09
CA LYS A 271 -15.07 -15.33 18.49
C LYS A 271 -14.30 -16.65 18.56
N GLU A 272 -14.47 -17.49 17.56
CA GLU A 272 -13.85 -18.82 17.43
C GLU A 272 -12.38 -18.74 16.95
N GLY A 273 -11.86 -17.54 16.66
CA GLY A 273 -10.47 -17.32 16.28
C GLY A 273 -10.19 -17.43 14.78
N SER A 274 -11.21 -17.40 13.95
CA SER A 274 -11.06 -17.27 12.49
C SER A 274 -11.15 -15.82 12.03
N VAL A 275 -10.62 -15.53 10.84
CA VAL A 275 -10.75 -14.24 10.19
C VAL A 275 -11.47 -14.42 8.86
N ASN A 276 -12.41 -13.53 8.58
CA ASN A 276 -13.05 -13.43 7.28
C ASN A 276 -12.64 -12.10 6.64
N ILE A 277 -12.18 -12.14 5.40
CA ILE A 277 -11.79 -10.95 4.63
C ILE A 277 -12.66 -10.91 3.38
N GLN A 278 -13.46 -9.88 3.26
CA GLN A 278 -14.34 -9.66 2.11
C GLN A 278 -13.90 -8.41 1.36
N GLY A 279 -13.83 -8.49 0.05
CA GLY A 279 -13.67 -7.33 -0.81
C GLY A 279 -14.87 -6.39 -0.61
N ALA A 280 -14.61 -5.15 -0.19
CA ALA A 280 -15.66 -4.15 0.02
C ALA A 280 -15.68 -3.09 -1.09
N GLY A 281 -14.72 -3.10 -1.99
CA GLY A 281 -14.64 -2.23 -3.16
C GLY A 281 -13.22 -1.96 -3.61
N ILE A 282 -13.06 -1.74 -4.92
CA ILE A 282 -11.94 -0.96 -5.46
C ILE A 282 -12.49 0.44 -5.62
N THR A 283 -11.94 1.38 -4.90
CA THR A 283 -12.04 2.75 -5.35
C THR A 283 -10.77 3.03 -6.14
N ASN A 284 -10.87 3.87 -7.04
CA ASN A 284 -9.78 4.69 -7.43
C ASN A 284 -9.34 5.29 -6.09
N TRP A 285 -8.07 5.37 -5.87
CA TRP A 285 -8.01 6.60 -5.34
C TRP A 285 -9.05 7.38 -6.17
N ASP A 286 -9.40 6.91 -7.38
CA ASP A 286 -10.60 7.21 -8.19
C ASP A 286 -11.53 6.00 -8.26
N ILE A 287 -12.84 6.19 -8.15
CA ILE A 287 -13.90 5.19 -7.99
C ILE A 287 -13.90 4.12 -9.09
N GLU A 288 -13.92 2.84 -8.73
CA GLU A 288 -14.81 1.81 -9.28
C GLU A 288 -14.68 0.45 -8.58
N ASN A 289 -15.78 -0.27 -8.57
CA ASN A 289 -16.23 -1.49 -7.92
C ASN A 289 -15.24 -2.65 -7.70
N GLU A 290 -15.40 -3.29 -6.54
CA GLU A 290 -14.98 -4.62 -6.05
C GLU A 290 -13.52 -5.05 -6.30
N GLY A 291 -12.75 -5.11 -5.19
CA GLY A 291 -11.38 -5.66 -5.16
C GLY A 291 -11.35 -7.14 -5.50
N PRO A 292 -10.20 -7.65 -5.97
CA PRO A 292 -10.03 -9.09 -6.10
C PRO A 292 -10.32 -9.76 -4.76
N GLU A 293 -11.02 -10.88 -4.81
CA GLU A 293 -11.32 -11.68 -3.62
C GLU A 293 -10.01 -12.13 -2.97
N ILE A 294 -9.90 -11.88 -1.66
CA ILE A 294 -8.80 -12.42 -0.85
C ILE A 294 -9.33 -13.67 -0.17
N GLU A 295 -8.88 -14.82 -0.63
CA GLU A 295 -9.23 -16.08 0.00
C GLU A 295 -8.54 -16.19 1.35
N VAL A 296 -9.36 -16.36 2.40
CA VAL A 296 -8.87 -16.58 3.76
C VAL A 296 -8.54 -18.04 3.93
N LYS A 297 -7.27 -18.36 4.11
CA LYS A 297 -6.81 -19.71 4.43
C LYS A 297 -6.38 -19.73 5.89
N PRO A 298 -7.14 -20.38 6.78
CA PRO A 298 -6.77 -20.50 8.19
C PRO A 298 -5.45 -21.26 8.34
N ASP A 299 -4.74 -21.08 9.44
CA ASP A 299 -3.68 -21.98 9.83
C ASP A 299 -4.31 -23.32 10.26
N ILE A 300 -3.70 -24.42 9.87
CA ILE A 300 -4.12 -25.78 10.24
C ILE A 300 -2.96 -26.47 10.95
N TYR A 301 -3.28 -27.17 12.04
CA TYR A 301 -2.33 -27.90 12.87
C TYR A 301 -2.74 -29.36 12.95
N ILE A 302 -1.77 -30.26 12.81
CA ILE A 302 -1.96 -31.68 13.14
C ILE A 302 -1.71 -31.88 14.63
N THR A 303 -2.52 -32.73 15.27
CA THR A 303 -2.40 -33.11 16.69
C THR A 303 -2.69 -34.59 16.89
N GLY A 304 -2.18 -35.18 17.96
CA GLY A 304 -2.39 -36.56 18.30
C GLY A 304 -1.10 -37.39 18.36
N GLY A 305 -1.25 -38.73 18.30
CA GLY A 305 -0.14 -39.66 18.32
C GLY A 305 0.91 -39.43 17.24
N ALA A 306 0.48 -38.99 16.04
CA ALA A 306 1.37 -38.67 14.92
C ALA A 306 2.48 -37.65 15.26
N ILE A 307 2.28 -36.81 16.27
CA ILE A 307 3.30 -35.86 16.74
C ILE A 307 3.70 -36.10 18.19
N GLY A 308 3.45 -37.31 18.70
CA GLY A 308 3.89 -37.82 19.98
C GLY A 308 2.88 -37.71 21.12
N SER A 309 1.87 -36.87 21.05
CA SER A 309 0.75 -36.84 22.03
C SER A 309 -0.34 -35.86 21.65
N TRP A 310 -1.54 -36.06 22.20
CA TRP A 310 -2.59 -35.08 22.25
C TRP A 310 -2.16 -33.84 23.06
N GLY A 311 -2.52 -32.65 22.60
CA GLY A 311 -2.09 -31.39 23.22
C GLY A 311 -0.74 -30.87 22.75
N LYS A 312 -0.04 -31.61 21.87
CA LYS A 312 1.01 -31.06 21.01
C LYS A 312 0.43 -30.74 19.64
N TYR A 313 0.99 -29.75 18.99
CA TYR A 313 0.51 -29.23 17.70
C TYR A 313 1.70 -29.02 16.78
N SER A 314 1.55 -29.39 15.52
CA SER A 314 2.50 -29.09 14.49
C SER A 314 1.79 -28.40 13.34
N LYS A 315 2.23 -27.20 12.99
CA LYS A 315 1.63 -26.43 11.90
C LYS A 315 1.87 -27.13 10.57
N MET A 316 0.84 -27.20 9.75
CA MET A 316 0.93 -27.66 8.38
C MET A 316 1.42 -26.56 7.45
N ASP A 317 2.25 -26.90 6.49
CA ASP A 317 2.68 -25.99 5.42
C ASP A 317 1.52 -25.73 4.48
N LYS A 318 1.17 -24.47 4.27
CA LYS A 318 0.24 -24.05 3.24
C LYS A 318 0.88 -24.14 1.85
N LYS A 319 0.18 -24.76 0.92
CA LYS A 319 0.54 -24.76 -0.50
C LYS A 319 -0.52 -23.97 -1.30
N SER A 320 -0.27 -23.78 -2.58
CA SER A 320 -1.27 -23.19 -3.50
C SER A 320 -2.57 -24.02 -3.52
N ASN A 321 -3.67 -23.40 -3.89
CA ASN A 321 -4.98 -24.07 -4.05
C ASN A 321 -5.54 -24.73 -2.78
N ASN A 322 -5.46 -24.03 -1.63
CA ASN A 322 -6.07 -24.47 -0.37
C ASN A 322 -5.64 -25.88 0.10
N ILE A 323 -4.40 -26.24 -0.26
CA ILE A 323 -3.77 -27.50 0.10
C ILE A 323 -2.80 -27.25 1.26
N TYR A 324 -2.88 -28.12 2.26
CA TYR A 324 -2.00 -28.13 3.43
C TYR A 324 -1.23 -29.44 3.47
N VAL A 325 0.07 -29.36 3.76
CA VAL A 325 0.96 -30.52 3.80
C VAL A 325 1.72 -30.54 5.11
N TRP A 326 1.82 -31.72 5.71
CA TRP A 326 2.69 -31.98 6.84
C TRP A 326 3.48 -33.25 6.57
N THR A 327 4.77 -33.28 6.95
CA THR A 327 5.61 -34.46 6.79
C THR A 327 6.24 -34.83 8.13
N GLY A 328 6.12 -36.09 8.52
CA GLY A 328 6.66 -36.57 9.75
C GLY A 328 6.48 -38.08 9.95
N ILE A 329 7.04 -38.60 11.06
CA ILE A 329 6.94 -40.00 11.41
C ILE A 329 5.62 -40.26 12.10
N ILE A 330 4.81 -41.21 11.56
CA ILE A 330 3.59 -41.70 12.19
C ILE A 330 3.78 -43.19 12.44
N ARG A 331 3.52 -43.65 13.67
CA ARG A 331 3.57 -45.07 14.03
C ARG A 331 2.24 -45.73 13.74
N ALA A 332 2.28 -47.04 13.51
CA ALA A 332 1.08 -47.86 13.32
C ALA A 332 0.07 -47.62 14.44
N ASN A 333 -1.16 -47.37 14.05
CA ASN A 333 -2.30 -47.06 14.92
C ASN A 333 -2.21 -45.75 15.75
N ASP A 334 -1.19 -44.90 15.56
CA ASP A 334 -1.21 -43.56 16.12
C ASP A 334 -2.32 -42.75 15.49
N GLU A 335 -3.27 -42.30 16.33
CA GLU A 335 -4.41 -41.50 15.91
C GLU A 335 -4.06 -40.05 15.83
N PHE A 336 -4.59 -39.33 14.82
CA PHE A 336 -4.42 -37.90 14.64
C PHE A 336 -5.64 -37.24 14.04
N LYS A 337 -5.75 -35.92 14.22
CA LYS A 337 -6.72 -35.03 13.58
C LYS A 337 -6.15 -33.64 13.45
N PHE A 338 -6.95 -32.67 13.02
CA PHE A 338 -6.47 -31.33 12.76
C PHE A 338 -7.31 -30.28 13.47
N THR A 339 -6.67 -29.19 13.85
CA THR A 339 -7.25 -28.03 14.53
C THR A 339 -6.91 -26.76 13.78
N PHE A 340 -7.68 -25.71 13.98
CA PHE A 340 -7.41 -24.38 13.40
C PHE A 340 -6.55 -23.49 14.33
N ASP A 341 -6.25 -23.96 15.53
CA ASP A 341 -5.35 -23.29 16.46
C ASP A 341 -4.59 -24.35 17.32
N GLU A 342 -3.65 -23.88 18.14
CA GLU A 342 -2.89 -24.74 19.06
C GLU A 342 -3.67 -25.07 20.34
N THR A 343 -4.96 -25.38 20.20
CA THR A 343 -5.83 -25.76 21.32
C THR A 343 -6.69 -26.97 20.99
N TYR A 344 -7.06 -27.72 22.02
CA TYR A 344 -7.91 -28.90 21.95
C TYR A 344 -9.12 -28.72 22.87
N ASP A 345 -9.76 -27.58 22.78
CA ASP A 345 -10.85 -27.20 23.68
C ASP A 345 -12.21 -27.48 23.06
N HIS A 346 -13.17 -27.84 23.90
CA HIS A 346 -14.59 -27.88 23.52
C HIS A 346 -15.04 -26.50 23.04
N GLY A 347 -15.89 -26.46 22.03
CA GLY A 347 -16.37 -25.24 21.42
C GLY A 347 -15.44 -24.67 20.32
N LYS A 348 -14.38 -25.39 19.93
CA LYS A 348 -13.51 -25.04 18.82
C LYS A 348 -13.79 -25.88 17.58
N GLU A 349 -13.64 -25.27 16.41
CA GLU A 349 -13.71 -26.01 15.14
C GLU A 349 -12.49 -26.90 14.98
N GLN A 350 -12.75 -28.12 14.49
CA GLN A 350 -11.74 -29.12 14.16
C GLN A 350 -12.05 -29.76 12.81
N ILE A 351 -11.04 -30.38 12.21
CA ILE A 351 -11.19 -31.17 10.99
C ILE A 351 -11.13 -32.63 11.38
N MET A 352 -12.16 -33.37 11.07
CA MET A 352 -12.32 -34.78 11.40
C MET A 352 -12.70 -35.61 10.18
N SER A 353 -12.59 -36.92 10.27
CA SER A 353 -13.05 -37.85 9.24
C SER A 353 -14.58 -37.87 9.16
N SER A 354 -15.13 -37.74 7.96
CA SER A 354 -16.57 -37.96 7.70
C SER A 354 -16.91 -39.37 7.26
N ASP A 355 -15.90 -40.22 7.07
CA ASP A 355 -16.10 -41.60 6.61
C ASP A 355 -16.51 -42.56 7.74
N GLN A 356 -16.60 -42.06 8.97
CA GLN A 356 -17.01 -42.83 10.13
C GLN A 356 -18.15 -42.13 10.86
N LYS A 357 -19.15 -42.93 11.32
CA LYS A 357 -20.34 -42.40 12.00
C LYS A 357 -20.24 -42.32 13.51
N ASP A 358 -19.36 -43.13 14.10
CA ASP A 358 -19.11 -43.17 15.53
C ASP A 358 -17.68 -42.78 15.86
N ALA A 359 -17.43 -42.36 17.11
CA ALA A 359 -16.08 -42.00 17.55
C ALA A 359 -15.09 -43.14 17.28
N GLY A 360 -14.05 -42.85 16.45
CA GLY A 360 -13.07 -43.85 16.06
C GLY A 360 -12.06 -43.29 15.05
N ALA A 361 -11.22 -44.18 14.52
CA ALA A 361 -10.19 -43.80 13.58
C ALA A 361 -10.27 -44.56 12.26
N VAL A 362 -10.30 -43.83 11.15
CA VAL A 362 -10.17 -44.35 9.79
C VAL A 362 -8.71 -44.62 9.49
N THR A 363 -8.41 -45.86 9.04
CA THR A 363 -7.05 -46.17 8.56
C THR A 363 -6.87 -45.59 7.17
N LEU A 364 -5.87 -44.70 7.03
CA LEU A 364 -5.45 -44.18 5.74
C LEU A 364 -4.46 -45.17 5.09
N GLU A 365 -4.66 -45.38 3.82
CA GLU A 365 -3.80 -46.18 2.96
C GLU A 365 -3.20 -45.29 1.88
N GLU A 366 -1.95 -45.57 1.51
CA GLU A 366 -1.29 -44.86 0.43
C GLU A 366 -2.07 -44.96 -0.88
N GLY A 367 -2.18 -43.86 -1.60
CA GLY A 367 -2.94 -43.79 -2.86
C GLY A 367 -4.45 -43.75 -2.71
N THR A 368 -4.97 -43.71 -1.47
CA THR A 368 -6.42 -43.52 -1.21
C THR A 368 -6.70 -42.18 -0.60
N GLU A 369 -7.94 -41.72 -0.75
CA GLU A 369 -8.44 -40.49 -0.15
C GLU A 369 -9.56 -40.78 0.84
N SER A 370 -9.57 -40.08 1.96
CA SER A 370 -10.67 -40.08 2.92
C SER A 370 -11.35 -38.71 2.93
N ASN A 371 -12.64 -38.71 3.26
CA ASN A 371 -13.41 -37.48 3.34
C ASN A 371 -13.16 -36.77 4.67
N ILE A 372 -13.12 -35.43 4.62
CA ILE A 372 -13.02 -34.59 5.81
C ILE A 372 -14.27 -33.75 5.99
N TYR A 373 -14.53 -33.31 7.21
CA TYR A 373 -15.50 -32.27 7.51
C TYR A 373 -15.00 -31.37 8.65
N LYS A 374 -15.45 -30.13 8.62
CA LYS A 374 -15.24 -29.19 9.72
C LYS A 374 -16.38 -29.37 10.72
N VAL A 375 -16.03 -29.49 11.98
CA VAL A 375 -17.02 -29.70 13.05
C VAL A 375 -16.60 -28.96 14.31
N LEU A 376 -17.61 -28.41 14.98
CA LEU A 376 -17.42 -27.86 16.32
C LEU A 376 -17.23 -29.03 17.30
N TYR A 377 -16.09 -29.08 17.99
CA TYR A 377 -15.83 -30.09 19.00
C TYR A 377 -16.61 -29.78 20.26
N VAL A 378 -17.53 -30.66 20.62
CA VAL A 378 -18.36 -30.53 21.80
C VAL A 378 -18.24 -31.76 22.69
N GLU A 379 -18.51 -31.60 23.98
CA GLU A 379 -18.52 -32.72 24.92
C GLU A 379 -19.54 -33.79 24.49
N ASN A 380 -19.10 -35.04 24.40
CA ASN A 380 -19.86 -36.19 23.87
C ASN A 380 -20.26 -36.05 22.39
N GLY A 381 -19.64 -35.14 21.64
CA GLY A 381 -19.78 -35.05 20.19
C GLY A 381 -18.92 -36.06 19.44
N PRO A 382 -18.99 -36.08 18.09
CA PRO A 382 -18.14 -36.94 17.28
C PRO A 382 -16.65 -36.58 17.51
N ASP A 383 -15.83 -37.61 17.63
CA ASP A 383 -14.38 -37.51 17.79
C ASP A 383 -13.67 -38.45 16.81
N ASN A 384 -13.92 -38.21 15.52
CA ASN A 384 -13.41 -39.04 14.43
C ASN A 384 -11.99 -38.62 14.05
N LYS A 385 -11.14 -39.60 13.84
CA LYS A 385 -9.71 -39.45 13.65
C LYS A 385 -9.23 -40.20 12.43
N TRP A 386 -7.96 -40.08 12.12
CA TRP A 386 -7.26 -40.92 11.17
C TRP A 386 -6.08 -41.60 11.87
N LYS A 387 -5.64 -42.71 11.28
CA LYS A 387 -4.45 -43.46 11.67
C LYS A 387 -3.81 -44.11 10.45
N VAL A 388 -2.60 -44.64 10.60
CA VAL A 388 -1.91 -45.43 9.58
C VAL A 388 -1.79 -46.88 10.05
N ALA A 389 -1.68 -47.81 9.09
CA ALA A 389 -1.54 -49.24 9.40
C ALA A 389 -0.13 -49.63 9.79
N GLU A 390 0.88 -48.93 9.30
CA GLU A 390 2.32 -49.26 9.47
C GLU A 390 3.13 -48.04 9.92
N ASP A 391 4.23 -48.32 10.59
CA ASP A 391 5.21 -47.28 10.89
C ASP A 391 5.82 -46.71 9.60
N GLY A 392 6.02 -45.39 9.57
CA GLY A 392 6.67 -44.75 8.42
C GLY A 392 6.80 -43.24 8.55
N THR A 393 7.59 -42.67 7.65
CA THR A 393 7.56 -41.24 7.39
C THR A 393 6.48 -41.01 6.36
N TYR A 394 5.52 -40.14 6.68
CA TYR A 394 4.40 -39.86 5.81
C TYR A 394 4.33 -38.38 5.49
N MET A 395 3.99 -38.07 4.23
CA MET A 395 3.47 -36.79 3.85
C MET A 395 1.95 -36.86 3.93
N VAL A 396 1.36 -36.06 4.81
CA VAL A 396 -0.10 -35.93 4.98
C VAL A 396 -0.55 -34.67 4.23
N LYS A 397 -1.49 -34.85 3.31
CA LYS A 397 -2.05 -33.77 2.49
C LYS A 397 -3.53 -33.60 2.80
N LEU A 398 -3.92 -32.35 3.17
CA LEU A 398 -5.31 -31.91 3.24
C LEU A 398 -5.62 -31.06 2.01
N ASP A 399 -6.68 -31.41 1.31
CA ASP A 399 -7.28 -30.64 0.22
C ASP A 399 -8.61 -30.07 0.70
N MET A 400 -8.58 -28.80 1.11
CA MET A 400 -9.74 -28.16 1.73
C MET A 400 -10.82 -27.76 0.72
N ASP A 401 -10.48 -27.64 -0.56
CA ASP A 401 -11.45 -27.34 -1.63
C ASP A 401 -12.27 -28.56 -1.97
N ASN A 402 -11.63 -29.73 -2.00
CA ASN A 402 -12.29 -30.99 -2.31
C ASN A 402 -12.75 -31.76 -1.06
N ASN A 403 -12.47 -31.24 0.15
CA ASN A 403 -12.74 -31.89 1.42
C ASN A 403 -12.13 -33.31 1.51
N LYS A 404 -10.85 -33.42 1.18
CA LYS A 404 -10.12 -34.69 1.13
C LYS A 404 -8.85 -34.67 1.97
N ILE A 405 -8.48 -35.83 2.50
CA ILE A 405 -7.16 -36.12 3.06
C ILE A 405 -6.56 -37.32 2.33
N SER A 406 -5.27 -37.26 2.09
CA SER A 406 -4.48 -38.38 1.58
C SER A 406 -3.11 -38.45 2.26
N ILE A 407 -2.47 -39.61 2.17
CA ILE A 407 -1.11 -39.79 2.66
C ILE A 407 -0.22 -40.41 1.57
N GLU A 408 1.05 -40.08 1.64
CA GLU A 408 2.11 -40.66 0.82
C GLU A 408 3.28 -41.04 1.71
N LYS A 409 3.72 -42.32 1.64
CA LYS A 409 4.86 -42.85 2.41
C LYS A 409 6.16 -42.38 1.73
N GLN A 410 7.04 -41.76 2.48
CA GLN A 410 8.28 -41.16 2.01
C GLN A 410 9.47 -42.14 2.12
#